data_f7ac435628f4e0e167564919efc9fd03
#
_entry.id   f7ac435628f4e0e167564919efc9fd03
#
_cell.length_a   1.000
_cell.length_b   1.000
_cell.length_c   1.000
_cell.angle_alpha   90.00
_cell.angle_beta   90.00
_cell.angle_gamma   90.00
#
_symmetry.space_group_name_H-M   'P 1'
#
loop_
_entity.id
_entity.type
_entity.pdbx_description
1 polymer ?
#
loop_
_entity_poly.entity_id
_entity_poly.type
_entity_poly.pdbx_seq_one_letter_code
_entity_poly.pdbx_strand_id
1 'polypeptide(L)'
;MDARAPNKQTFKMKIKVVSDLHLEFSDVNIQNNENCDVLILSGDIMTAEDLHDHPETSYSMYSNVNLDNLGRRQAVALRFRDFLKRVSFQFPHVVYVAGNHEFYHGRWDASLTHLREECSKFPNVYFLERNMKVIDDVIFVGGTLWTDMNKEDSLTMFNIRSIMNDFRVIKKDNDNWSNLKPVDTVVRHRQTLDYIRLIVDDNKDKKCVVVGHHSPSFLSAHEMYKDDTLMNGAYHSSLEEFIMDRPQIKLW
;
A
#
# COMPACT_ATOMS: atom_id res chain seq x y z
N MET A 1 22.61 21.59 -44.64
CA MET A 1 21.42 20.76 -44.38
C MET A 1 21.39 20.50 -42.85
N ASP A 2 20.62 21.33 -42.15
CA ASP A 2 20.50 21.19 -40.69
C ASP A 2 19.55 20.05 -40.36
N ALA A 3 20.11 18.98 -39.84
CA ALA A 3 19.32 17.89 -39.26
C ALA A 3 18.78 18.37 -37.91
N ARG A 4 17.52 18.83 -37.88
CA ARG A 4 16.81 19.07 -36.63
C ARG A 4 16.75 17.80 -35.82
N ALA A 5 17.36 17.81 -34.64
CA ALA A 5 17.22 16.73 -33.66
C ALA A 5 15.73 16.44 -33.38
N PRO A 6 15.31 15.19 -33.28
CA PRO A 6 13.93 14.86 -33.00
C PRO A 6 13.52 15.47 -31.65
N ASN A 7 12.42 16.22 -31.70
CA ASN A 7 11.81 16.81 -30.52
C ASN A 7 11.45 15.68 -29.54
N LYS A 8 12.24 15.50 -28.48
CA LYS A 8 11.90 14.55 -27.40
C LYS A 8 10.65 15.09 -26.73
N GLN A 9 9.50 14.62 -27.19
CA GLN A 9 8.24 14.80 -26.49
C GLN A 9 8.45 14.22 -25.09
N THR A 10 8.57 15.07 -24.08
CA THR A 10 8.65 14.64 -22.68
C THR A 10 7.30 14.06 -22.30
N PHE A 11 7.18 12.74 -22.37
CA PHE A 11 6.00 12.05 -21.87
C PHE A 11 5.86 12.39 -20.38
N LYS A 12 4.75 13.04 -20.02
CA LYS A 12 4.40 13.36 -18.64
C LYS A 12 3.46 12.27 -18.15
N MET A 13 3.98 11.30 -17.37
CA MET A 13 3.19 10.26 -16.74
C MET A 13 2.15 10.87 -15.80
N LYS A 14 0.91 10.48 -15.95
CA LYS A 14 -0.19 10.86 -15.08
C LYS A 14 -0.46 9.76 -14.06
N ILE A 15 -0.46 10.13 -12.79
CA ILE A 15 -0.66 9.19 -11.69
C ILE A 15 -1.91 9.60 -10.91
N LYS A 16 -2.79 8.64 -10.66
CA LYS A 16 -3.91 8.76 -9.73
C LYS A 16 -3.56 8.01 -8.46
N VAL A 17 -3.76 8.63 -7.31
CA VAL A 17 -3.49 8.01 -6.00
C VAL A 17 -4.80 7.91 -5.24
N VAL A 18 -5.04 6.75 -4.64
CA VAL A 18 -6.13 6.50 -3.71
C VAL A 18 -5.64 5.66 -2.54
N SER A 19 -6.25 5.84 -1.37
CA SER A 19 -5.92 5.19 -0.11
C SER A 19 -7.21 4.99 0.69
N ASP A 20 -7.18 4.11 1.70
CA ASP A 20 -8.23 3.99 2.70
C ASP A 20 -9.63 3.75 2.12
N LEU A 21 -9.74 2.84 1.14
CA LEU A 21 -11.00 2.52 0.50
C LEU A 21 -11.89 1.60 1.33
N HIS A 22 -11.28 0.80 2.19
CA HIS A 22 -11.97 -0.08 3.14
C HIS A 22 -13.12 -0.88 2.51
N LEU A 23 -12.79 -1.65 1.48
CA LEU A 23 -13.77 -2.46 0.75
C LEU A 23 -14.46 -3.52 1.61
N GLU A 24 -13.95 -3.79 2.81
CA GLU A 24 -14.63 -4.61 3.81
C GLU A 24 -15.95 -3.99 4.28
N PHE A 25 -16.13 -2.68 4.14
CA PHE A 25 -17.37 -1.99 4.54
C PHE A 25 -18.30 -1.70 3.37
N SER A 26 -17.77 -1.19 2.25
CA SER A 26 -18.60 -0.79 1.10
C SER A 26 -17.84 -0.98 -0.22
N ASP A 27 -18.60 -1.08 -1.33
CA ASP A 27 -17.99 -1.05 -2.66
C ASP A 27 -17.66 0.39 -3.07
N VAL A 28 -16.56 0.51 -3.83
CA VAL A 28 -16.08 1.79 -4.37
C VAL A 28 -15.84 1.65 -5.87
N ASN A 29 -16.29 2.63 -6.63
CA ASN A 29 -16.06 2.69 -8.06
C ASN A 29 -15.05 3.80 -8.40
N ILE A 30 -13.85 3.38 -8.83
CA ILE A 30 -12.80 4.30 -9.29
C ILE A 30 -12.75 4.25 -10.80
N GLN A 31 -12.93 5.42 -11.44
CA GLN A 31 -12.89 5.56 -12.88
C GLN A 31 -11.67 6.35 -13.33
N ASN A 32 -11.16 6.01 -14.52
CA ASN A 32 -10.03 6.66 -15.15
C ASN A 32 -10.46 7.78 -16.13
N ASN A 33 -11.28 8.71 -15.65
CA ASN A 33 -11.80 9.82 -16.49
C ASN A 33 -10.72 10.80 -16.97
N GLU A 34 -9.57 10.81 -16.30
CA GLU A 34 -8.46 11.73 -16.57
C GLU A 34 -7.41 11.11 -17.49
N ASN A 35 -7.61 9.87 -17.94
CA ASN A 35 -6.63 9.10 -18.71
C ASN A 35 -5.27 9.03 -17.99
N CYS A 36 -5.28 8.61 -16.74
CA CYS A 36 -4.06 8.37 -15.97
C CYS A 36 -3.38 7.10 -16.46
N ASP A 37 -2.05 7.11 -16.49
CA ASP A 37 -1.22 5.98 -16.89
C ASP A 37 -1.08 4.97 -15.76
N VAL A 38 -1.07 5.43 -14.52
CA VAL A 38 -0.89 4.61 -13.32
C VAL A 38 -1.93 4.96 -12.27
N LEU A 39 -2.55 3.92 -11.68
CA LEU A 39 -3.27 4.02 -10.42
C LEU A 39 -2.38 3.51 -9.30
N ILE A 40 -2.21 4.28 -8.23
CA ILE A 40 -1.60 3.84 -6.98
C ILE A 40 -2.70 3.56 -5.96
N LEU A 41 -2.70 2.34 -5.42
CA LEU A 41 -3.50 1.91 -4.27
C LEU A 41 -2.58 1.93 -3.06
N SER A 42 -2.67 2.98 -2.24
CA SER A 42 -1.72 3.27 -1.17
C SER A 42 -2.15 2.71 0.19
N GLY A 43 -2.62 1.46 0.21
CA GLY A 43 -2.99 0.74 1.42
C GLY A 43 -4.40 0.99 1.94
N ASP A 44 -4.81 0.15 2.88
CA ASP A 44 -6.14 0.10 3.49
C ASP A 44 -7.26 -0.02 2.44
N ILE A 45 -7.02 -0.89 1.48
CA ILE A 45 -7.99 -1.20 0.43
C ILE A 45 -8.97 -2.26 0.94
N MET A 46 -8.49 -3.27 1.68
CA MET A 46 -9.31 -4.35 2.21
C MET A 46 -8.57 -5.19 3.25
N THR A 47 -9.25 -6.21 3.81
CA THR A 47 -8.64 -7.24 4.67
C THR A 47 -8.27 -8.49 3.86
N ALA A 48 -6.99 -8.90 3.87
CA ALA A 48 -6.51 -10.04 3.07
C ALA A 48 -7.00 -11.40 3.58
N GLU A 49 -7.35 -11.50 4.86
CA GLU A 49 -7.89 -12.74 5.46
C GLU A 49 -9.21 -13.16 4.83
N ASP A 50 -10.03 -12.21 4.37
CA ASP A 50 -11.27 -12.52 3.66
C ASP A 50 -11.01 -13.24 2.33
N LEU A 51 -9.86 -13.00 1.68
CA LEU A 51 -9.43 -13.73 0.48
C LEU A 51 -9.03 -15.17 0.78
N HIS A 52 -8.33 -15.37 1.89
CA HIS A 52 -7.89 -16.71 2.34
C HIS A 52 -9.07 -17.62 2.60
N ASP A 53 -10.05 -17.17 3.37
CA ASP A 53 -11.22 -17.97 3.75
C ASP A 53 -12.09 -18.37 2.54
N HIS A 54 -11.94 -17.67 1.40
CA HIS A 54 -12.74 -17.87 0.19
C HIS A 54 -11.88 -17.92 -1.09
N PRO A 55 -10.94 -18.88 -1.21
CA PRO A 55 -9.98 -18.93 -2.31
C PRO A 55 -10.62 -19.19 -3.68
N GLU A 56 -11.75 -19.90 -3.72
CA GLU A 56 -12.42 -20.35 -4.96
C GLU A 56 -13.50 -19.41 -5.45
N THR A 57 -13.73 -18.26 -4.83
CA THR A 57 -14.69 -17.29 -5.30
C THR A 57 -14.22 -16.62 -6.59
N SER A 58 -14.17 -17.39 -7.68
CA SER A 58 -13.97 -16.83 -9.00
C SER A 58 -15.25 -16.12 -9.47
N TYR A 59 -15.09 -14.93 -10.01
CA TYR A 59 -16.19 -14.09 -10.53
C TYR A 59 -17.11 -14.82 -11.52
N SER A 60 -16.61 -15.82 -12.25
CA SER A 60 -17.40 -16.60 -13.19
C SER A 60 -18.47 -17.49 -12.55
N MET A 61 -18.29 -17.89 -11.28
CA MET A 61 -19.27 -18.70 -10.56
C MET A 61 -20.46 -17.88 -10.02
N TYR A 62 -20.30 -16.57 -9.92
CA TYR A 62 -21.25 -15.68 -9.23
C TYR A 62 -21.96 -14.69 -10.13
N SER A 63 -21.80 -14.78 -11.44
CA SER A 63 -22.50 -13.90 -12.39
C SER A 63 -24.03 -13.95 -12.28
N ASN A 64 -24.59 -14.94 -11.57
CA ASN A 64 -26.03 -15.12 -11.34
C ASN A 64 -26.38 -15.35 -9.85
N VAL A 65 -25.44 -15.14 -8.91
CA VAL A 65 -25.71 -15.35 -7.48
C VAL A 65 -26.24 -14.06 -6.86
N ASN A 66 -27.38 -14.17 -6.19
CA ASN A 66 -27.86 -13.08 -5.36
C ASN A 66 -26.90 -12.89 -4.17
N LEU A 67 -26.22 -11.74 -4.14
CA LEU A 67 -25.23 -11.38 -3.12
C LEU A 67 -25.81 -11.43 -1.69
N ASP A 68 -27.12 -11.27 -1.55
CA ASP A 68 -27.82 -11.33 -0.27
C ASP A 68 -27.78 -12.73 0.40
N ASN A 69 -27.45 -13.78 -0.36
CA ASN A 69 -27.34 -15.15 0.13
C ASN A 69 -25.90 -15.56 0.48
N LEU A 70 -24.91 -14.68 0.29
CA LEU A 70 -23.51 -14.94 0.62
C LEU A 70 -23.21 -14.60 2.07
N GLY A 71 -22.36 -15.40 2.69
CA GLY A 71 -21.76 -15.00 3.97
C GLY A 71 -20.97 -13.68 3.83
N ARG A 72 -20.97 -12.84 4.88
CA ARG A 72 -20.35 -11.51 4.86
C ARG A 72 -18.92 -11.53 4.29
N ARG A 73 -18.07 -12.45 4.75
CA ARG A 73 -16.66 -12.55 4.31
C ARG A 73 -16.54 -12.91 2.84
N GLN A 74 -17.40 -13.82 2.37
CA GLN A 74 -17.43 -14.20 0.97
C GLN A 74 -17.83 -13.02 0.06
N ALA A 75 -18.80 -12.22 0.48
CA ALA A 75 -19.22 -11.02 -0.23
C ALA A 75 -18.07 -9.97 -0.29
N VAL A 76 -17.29 -9.82 0.79
CA VAL A 76 -16.12 -8.95 0.84
C VAL A 76 -15.04 -9.45 -0.13
N ALA A 77 -14.71 -10.74 -0.12
CA ALA A 77 -13.73 -11.32 -1.04
C ALA A 77 -14.10 -11.10 -2.52
N LEU A 78 -15.39 -11.29 -2.86
CA LEU A 78 -15.90 -11.02 -4.20
C LEU A 78 -15.79 -9.55 -4.59
N ARG A 79 -16.15 -8.65 -3.67
CA ARG A 79 -16.05 -7.20 -3.87
C ARG A 79 -14.63 -6.77 -4.19
N PHE A 80 -13.65 -7.28 -3.45
CA PHE A 80 -12.26 -6.96 -3.71
C PHE A 80 -11.78 -7.50 -5.08
N ARG A 81 -12.09 -8.76 -5.41
CA ARG A 81 -11.75 -9.34 -6.71
C ARG A 81 -12.38 -8.59 -7.87
N ASP A 82 -13.64 -8.19 -7.71
CA ASP A 82 -14.33 -7.37 -8.70
C ASP A 82 -13.69 -5.97 -8.81
N PHE A 83 -13.35 -5.36 -7.68
CA PHE A 83 -12.64 -4.08 -7.66
C PHE A 83 -11.30 -4.18 -8.40
N LEU A 84 -10.44 -5.17 -8.08
CA LEU A 84 -9.17 -5.37 -8.78
C LEU A 84 -9.37 -5.56 -10.28
N LYS A 85 -10.36 -6.36 -10.67
CA LYS A 85 -10.71 -6.56 -12.07
C LYS A 85 -11.10 -5.23 -12.74
N ARG A 86 -11.99 -4.46 -12.14
CA ARG A 86 -12.43 -3.17 -12.68
C ARG A 86 -11.27 -2.20 -12.88
N VAL A 87 -10.40 -2.02 -11.89
CA VAL A 87 -9.26 -1.09 -12.00
C VAL A 87 -8.21 -1.59 -12.97
N SER A 88 -7.97 -2.91 -13.07
CA SER A 88 -7.05 -3.48 -14.04
C SER A 88 -7.48 -3.27 -15.50
N PHE A 89 -8.78 -3.19 -15.76
CA PHE A 89 -9.30 -2.86 -17.10
C PHE A 89 -9.26 -1.36 -17.40
N GLN A 90 -9.36 -0.51 -16.38
CA GLN A 90 -9.48 0.94 -16.58
C GLN A 90 -8.12 1.65 -16.63
N PHE A 91 -7.12 1.11 -15.95
CA PHE A 91 -5.80 1.73 -15.86
C PHE A 91 -4.75 0.88 -16.57
N PRO A 92 -3.85 1.50 -17.37
CA PRO A 92 -2.73 0.79 -17.99
C PRO A 92 -1.87 0.05 -16.96
N HIS A 93 -1.64 0.68 -15.80
CA HIS A 93 -0.87 0.10 -14.70
C HIS A 93 -1.53 0.39 -13.35
N VAL A 94 -1.48 -0.60 -12.46
CA VAL A 94 -1.93 -0.47 -11.07
C VAL A 94 -0.78 -0.86 -10.15
N VAL A 95 -0.37 0.03 -9.27
CA VAL A 95 0.63 -0.23 -8.22
C VAL A 95 -0.08 -0.27 -6.88
N TYR A 96 0.13 -1.33 -6.11
CA TYR A 96 -0.56 -1.54 -4.85
C TYR A 96 0.43 -1.85 -3.73
N VAL A 97 0.30 -1.17 -2.59
CA VAL A 97 0.97 -1.49 -1.33
C VAL A 97 -0.07 -1.78 -0.26
N ALA A 98 0.23 -2.68 0.67
CA ALA A 98 -0.64 -2.92 1.81
C ALA A 98 -0.60 -1.74 2.81
N GLY A 99 -1.75 -1.44 3.43
CA GLY A 99 -1.82 -0.68 4.67
C GLY A 99 -1.85 -1.60 5.88
N ASN A 100 -2.31 -1.10 7.04
CA ASN A 100 -2.45 -1.94 8.23
C ASN A 100 -3.71 -2.83 8.19
N HIS A 101 -4.79 -2.38 7.54
CA HIS A 101 -6.03 -3.16 7.43
C HIS A 101 -5.89 -4.42 6.60
N GLU A 102 -4.98 -4.46 5.63
CA GLU A 102 -4.70 -5.67 4.88
C GLU A 102 -4.25 -6.85 5.77
N PHE A 103 -3.70 -6.56 6.94
CA PHE A 103 -3.26 -7.59 7.90
C PHE A 103 -4.30 -7.93 8.96
N TYR A 104 -5.43 -7.21 9.04
CA TYR A 104 -6.43 -7.40 10.09
C TYR A 104 -7.01 -8.81 10.06
N HIS A 105 -7.11 -9.40 11.25
CA HIS A 105 -7.59 -10.76 11.51
C HIS A 105 -6.73 -11.89 10.93
N GLY A 106 -5.71 -11.53 10.14
CA GLY A 106 -4.78 -12.44 9.50
C GLY A 106 -3.43 -12.54 10.19
N ARG A 107 -2.53 -13.28 9.54
CA ARG A 107 -1.12 -13.38 9.88
C ARG A 107 -0.31 -12.53 8.90
N TRP A 108 0.74 -11.90 9.39
CA TRP A 108 1.53 -10.93 8.64
C TRP A 108 1.97 -11.42 7.25
N ASP A 109 2.81 -12.48 7.22
CA ASP A 109 3.37 -12.94 5.93
C ASP A 109 2.33 -13.69 5.09
N ALA A 110 1.35 -14.36 5.73
CA ALA A 110 0.23 -14.99 5.03
C ALA A 110 -0.62 -13.96 4.29
N SER A 111 -0.97 -12.83 4.91
CA SER A 111 -1.72 -11.75 4.28
C SER A 111 -1.00 -11.22 3.04
N LEU A 112 0.32 -11.01 3.12
CA LEU A 112 1.13 -10.60 1.97
C LEU A 112 1.13 -11.64 0.85
N THR A 113 1.12 -12.91 1.19
CA THR A 113 1.06 -14.00 0.21
C THR A 113 -0.28 -13.98 -0.53
N HIS A 114 -1.39 -13.88 0.19
CA HIS A 114 -2.74 -13.80 -0.41
C HIS A 114 -2.88 -12.61 -1.36
N LEU A 115 -2.35 -11.44 -0.97
CA LEU A 115 -2.37 -10.24 -1.82
C LEU A 115 -1.52 -10.42 -3.08
N ARG A 116 -0.33 -11.03 -2.98
CA ARG A 116 0.51 -11.32 -4.14
C ARG A 116 -0.19 -12.26 -5.11
N GLU A 117 -0.80 -13.33 -4.59
CA GLU A 117 -1.53 -14.31 -5.40
C GLU A 117 -2.71 -13.66 -6.13
N GLU A 118 -3.52 -12.87 -5.44
CA GLU A 118 -4.66 -12.19 -6.07
C GLU A 118 -4.22 -11.17 -7.12
N CYS A 119 -3.24 -10.33 -6.81
CA CYS A 119 -2.72 -9.34 -7.76
C CYS A 119 -2.06 -9.99 -8.99
N SER A 120 -1.39 -11.15 -8.83
CA SER A 120 -0.72 -11.86 -9.92
C SER A 120 -1.67 -12.37 -11.02
N LYS A 121 -2.96 -12.44 -10.74
CA LYS A 121 -4.00 -12.80 -11.73
C LYS A 121 -4.17 -11.74 -12.83
N PHE A 122 -3.64 -10.53 -12.61
CA PHE A 122 -3.73 -9.41 -13.53
C PHE A 122 -2.32 -8.96 -13.95
N PRO A 123 -1.95 -8.99 -15.25
CA PRO A 123 -0.59 -8.73 -15.70
C PRO A 123 -0.12 -7.29 -15.51
N ASN A 124 -1.03 -6.36 -15.28
CA ASN A 124 -0.79 -4.93 -15.09
C ASN A 124 -1.01 -4.46 -13.63
N VAL A 125 -1.22 -5.38 -12.68
CA VAL A 125 -1.34 -5.08 -11.25
C VAL A 125 -0.07 -5.53 -10.53
N TYR A 126 0.62 -4.59 -9.89
CA TYR A 126 1.91 -4.81 -9.25
C TYR A 126 1.80 -4.57 -7.75
N PHE A 127 1.77 -5.65 -6.97
CA PHE A 127 1.80 -5.58 -5.51
C PHE A 127 3.24 -5.41 -5.03
N LEU A 128 3.51 -4.32 -4.31
CA LEU A 128 4.83 -3.99 -3.80
C LEU A 128 4.88 -4.15 -2.26
N GLU A 129 5.76 -4.98 -1.79
CA GLU A 129 6.19 -5.04 -0.39
C GLU A 129 7.68 -5.34 -0.37
N ARG A 130 8.48 -4.31 -0.13
CA ARG A 130 9.93 -4.31 -0.34
C ARG A 130 10.27 -4.86 -1.72
N ASN A 131 9.65 -4.27 -2.71
CA ASN A 131 9.79 -4.61 -4.11
C ASN A 131 9.68 -3.35 -4.96
N MET A 132 10.04 -3.45 -6.23
CA MET A 132 9.93 -2.35 -7.17
C MET A 132 9.36 -2.82 -8.51
N LYS A 133 8.82 -1.85 -9.26
CA LYS A 133 8.41 -2.02 -10.65
C LYS A 133 8.89 -0.83 -11.47
N VAL A 134 9.47 -1.12 -12.62
CA VAL A 134 9.77 -0.08 -13.61
C VAL A 134 8.59 -0.02 -14.59
N ILE A 135 8.03 1.18 -14.74
CA ILE A 135 6.99 1.48 -15.72
C ILE A 135 7.54 2.64 -16.56
N ASP A 136 7.74 2.42 -17.86
CA ASP A 136 8.46 3.29 -18.78
C ASP A 136 9.85 3.65 -18.23
N ASP A 137 10.10 4.92 -17.89
CA ASP A 137 11.36 5.44 -17.33
C ASP A 137 11.29 5.75 -15.82
N VAL A 138 10.20 5.34 -15.16
CA VAL A 138 9.94 5.64 -13.75
C VAL A 138 10.00 4.38 -12.90
N ILE A 139 10.71 4.42 -11.79
CA ILE A 139 10.79 3.36 -10.79
C ILE A 139 9.74 3.60 -9.72
N PHE A 140 8.83 2.65 -9.55
CA PHE A 140 7.92 2.57 -8.41
C PHE A 140 8.52 1.62 -7.39
N VAL A 141 8.73 2.07 -6.16
CA VAL A 141 9.32 1.29 -5.07
C VAL A 141 8.53 1.54 -3.79
N GLY A 142 8.29 0.49 -3.01
CA GLY A 142 7.56 0.70 -1.76
C GLY A 142 7.16 -0.55 -1.00
N GLY A 143 6.24 -0.32 -0.09
CA GLY A 143 5.62 -1.28 0.83
C GLY A 143 4.77 -0.56 1.85
N THR A 144 4.24 -1.26 2.83
CA THR A 144 3.40 -0.70 3.91
C THR A 144 4.07 0.49 4.61
N LEU A 145 5.37 0.47 4.69
CA LEU A 145 6.28 1.40 5.36
C LEU A 145 6.21 1.27 6.90
N TRP A 146 5.03 1.31 7.52
CA TRP A 146 4.85 1.48 8.97
C TRP A 146 5.52 2.76 9.47
N THR A 147 5.83 2.85 10.75
CA THR A 147 6.48 4.02 11.33
C THR A 147 7.64 3.63 12.23
N ASP A 148 8.49 4.61 12.54
CA ASP A 148 9.58 4.46 13.52
C ASP A 148 9.11 4.69 14.97
N MET A 149 7.80 4.88 15.20
CA MET A 149 7.22 5.12 16.53
C MET A 149 7.93 6.26 17.28
N ASN A 150 8.05 7.44 16.66
CA ASN A 150 8.79 8.59 17.19
C ASN A 150 10.27 8.25 17.49
N LYS A 151 10.97 7.62 16.55
CA LYS A 151 12.36 7.16 16.71
C LYS A 151 12.50 6.14 17.86
N GLU A 152 11.55 5.20 17.89
CA GLU A 152 11.52 4.09 18.85
C GLU A 152 11.28 4.53 20.30
N ASP A 153 10.55 5.61 20.48
CA ASP A 153 10.21 6.09 21.81
C ASP A 153 9.36 5.06 22.57
N SER A 154 9.88 4.65 23.73
CA SER A 154 9.25 3.61 24.54
C SER A 154 7.87 4.01 25.07
N LEU A 155 7.65 5.30 25.33
CA LEU A 155 6.36 5.81 25.82
C LEU A 155 5.33 5.80 24.69
N THR A 156 5.71 6.21 23.49
CA THR A 156 4.90 6.10 22.28
C THR A 156 4.50 4.65 22.05
N MET A 157 5.44 3.72 22.00
CA MET A 157 5.17 2.29 21.77
C MET A 157 4.26 1.68 22.84
N PHE A 158 4.43 2.06 24.10
CA PHE A 158 3.59 1.58 25.21
C PHE A 158 2.14 2.05 25.06
N ASN A 159 1.93 3.34 24.78
CA ASN A 159 0.59 3.90 24.61
C ASN A 159 -0.11 3.36 23.36
N ILE A 160 0.58 3.38 22.22
CA ILE A 160 0.05 2.93 20.93
C ILE A 160 -0.40 1.48 21.00
N ARG A 161 0.37 0.60 21.65
CA ARG A 161 0.01 -0.81 21.84
C ARG A 161 -1.37 -0.99 22.54
N SER A 162 -1.72 -0.09 23.45
CA SER A 162 -2.98 -0.19 24.20
C SER A 162 -4.17 0.40 23.44
N ILE A 163 -3.91 1.35 22.52
CA ILE A 163 -4.94 2.15 21.86
C ILE A 163 -5.30 1.57 20.48
N MET A 164 -4.28 1.23 19.65
CA MET A 164 -4.51 0.81 18.29
C MET A 164 -4.98 -0.65 18.16
N ASN A 165 -5.93 -0.88 17.28
CA ASN A 165 -6.47 -2.21 17.00
C ASN A 165 -5.44 -3.13 16.34
N ASP A 166 -4.48 -2.61 15.59
CA ASP A 166 -3.39 -3.36 14.96
C ASP A 166 -2.77 -4.38 15.89
N PHE A 167 -2.45 -3.95 17.11
CA PHE A 167 -1.79 -4.79 18.11
C PHE A 167 -2.74 -5.74 18.87
N ARG A 168 -4.03 -5.72 18.52
CA ARG A 168 -5.05 -6.63 19.06
C ARG A 168 -5.48 -7.67 18.03
N VAL A 169 -5.50 -7.30 16.73
CA VAL A 169 -6.13 -8.12 15.68
C VAL A 169 -5.17 -8.68 14.65
N ILE A 170 -3.94 -8.13 14.52
CA ILE A 170 -2.91 -8.67 13.63
C ILE A 170 -2.07 -9.72 14.37
N LYS A 171 -1.87 -10.88 13.74
CA LYS A 171 -1.07 -11.99 14.30
C LYS A 171 0.32 -12.02 13.67
N LYS A 172 1.31 -12.43 14.47
CA LYS A 172 2.62 -12.81 13.96
C LYS A 172 2.57 -14.17 13.27
N ASP A 173 3.47 -14.38 12.31
CA ASP A 173 3.55 -15.64 11.58
C ASP A 173 4.18 -16.78 12.39
N ASN A 174 4.96 -16.47 13.42
CA ASN A 174 5.71 -17.46 14.18
C ASN A 174 4.91 -18.02 15.37
N ASP A 175 4.74 -19.29 15.34
CA ASP A 175 4.55 -20.29 16.40
C ASP A 175 3.37 -20.14 17.36
N ASN A 176 3.10 -19.01 17.94
CA ASN A 176 2.28 -18.99 19.14
C ASN A 176 1.04 -18.12 19.09
N TRP A 177 0.54 -17.80 17.90
CA TRP A 177 -0.65 -16.94 17.79
C TRP A 177 -0.50 -15.58 18.50
N SER A 178 0.75 -15.15 18.71
CA SER A 178 1.02 -13.88 19.38
C SER A 178 0.60 -12.70 18.51
N ASN A 179 0.02 -11.72 19.14
CA ASN A 179 -0.31 -10.47 18.46
C ASN A 179 0.96 -9.69 18.06
N LEU A 180 0.82 -8.91 17.01
CA LEU A 180 1.80 -7.91 16.62
C LEU A 180 2.12 -6.95 17.78
N LYS A 181 3.32 -6.43 17.82
CA LYS A 181 3.76 -5.42 18.80
C LYS A 181 4.35 -4.21 18.08
N PRO A 182 4.33 -3.01 18.66
CA PRO A 182 4.92 -1.82 18.05
C PRO A 182 6.38 -1.99 17.63
N VAL A 183 7.18 -2.73 18.40
CA VAL A 183 8.57 -3.03 18.03
C VAL A 183 8.68 -3.85 16.73
N ASP A 184 7.71 -4.69 16.43
CA ASP A 184 7.70 -5.48 15.19
C ASP A 184 7.44 -4.58 13.97
N THR A 185 6.56 -3.58 14.11
CA THR A 185 6.31 -2.59 13.04
C THR A 185 7.51 -1.67 12.82
N VAL A 186 8.21 -1.28 13.87
CA VAL A 186 9.48 -0.53 13.77
C VAL A 186 10.54 -1.32 12.99
N VAL A 187 10.69 -2.62 13.27
CA VAL A 187 11.62 -3.48 12.51
C VAL A 187 11.24 -3.50 11.03
N ARG A 188 9.95 -3.63 10.71
CA ARG A 188 9.47 -3.61 9.31
C ARG A 188 9.67 -2.25 8.66
N HIS A 189 9.44 -1.15 9.39
CA HIS A 189 9.72 0.20 8.92
C HIS A 189 11.18 0.32 8.47
N ARG A 190 12.13 -0.05 9.31
CA ARG A 190 13.56 -0.01 8.98
C ARG A 190 13.87 -0.83 7.73
N GLN A 191 13.39 -2.07 7.67
CA GLN A 191 13.63 -2.95 6.52
C GLN A 191 13.06 -2.37 5.22
N THR A 192 11.89 -1.75 5.27
CA THR A 192 11.25 -1.13 4.11
C THR A 192 12.00 0.13 3.69
N LEU A 193 12.38 0.98 4.64
CA LEU A 193 13.12 2.21 4.38
C LEU A 193 14.54 1.90 3.84
N ASP A 194 15.22 0.88 4.37
CA ASP A 194 16.53 0.45 3.86
C ASP A 194 16.43 -0.07 2.42
N TYR A 195 15.37 -0.83 2.10
CA TYR A 195 15.12 -1.27 0.74
C TYR A 195 14.84 -0.08 -0.21
N ILE A 196 14.00 0.87 0.21
CA ILE A 196 13.73 2.09 -0.57
C ILE A 196 15.02 2.87 -0.80
N ARG A 197 15.84 3.04 0.26
CA ARG A 197 17.14 3.71 0.17
C ARG A 197 18.05 3.05 -0.87
N LEU A 198 18.20 1.75 -0.80
CA LEU A 198 19.01 0.98 -1.75
C LEU A 198 18.59 1.25 -3.20
N ILE A 199 17.29 1.10 -3.49
CA ILE A 199 16.79 1.26 -4.85
C ILE A 199 16.94 2.70 -5.35
N VAL A 200 16.63 3.67 -4.52
CA VAL A 200 16.71 5.09 -4.89
C VAL A 200 18.17 5.53 -5.08
N ASP A 201 19.07 5.11 -4.20
CA ASP A 201 20.49 5.50 -4.27
C ASP A 201 21.23 4.82 -5.44
N ASP A 202 20.82 3.62 -5.84
CA ASP A 202 21.37 2.91 -7.01
C ASP A 202 20.83 3.47 -8.35
N ASN A 203 19.79 4.31 -8.34
CA ASN A 203 19.15 4.82 -9.55
C ASN A 203 19.04 6.36 -9.58
N LYS A 204 20.15 7.04 -9.30
CA LYS A 204 20.22 8.51 -9.20
C LYS A 204 19.86 9.26 -10.50
N ASP A 205 20.00 8.60 -11.63
CA ASP A 205 19.69 9.11 -12.97
C ASP A 205 18.24 8.90 -13.41
N LYS A 206 17.45 8.18 -12.61
CA LYS A 206 16.06 7.86 -12.92
C LYS A 206 15.09 8.61 -12.01
N LYS A 207 13.85 8.71 -12.45
CA LYS A 207 12.76 9.20 -11.61
C LYS A 207 12.26 8.07 -10.72
N CYS A 208 12.11 8.33 -9.43
CA CYS A 208 11.56 7.39 -8.47
C CYS A 208 10.23 7.92 -7.91
N VAL A 209 9.27 7.04 -7.80
CA VAL A 209 8.01 7.21 -7.07
C VAL A 209 8.05 6.24 -5.91
N VAL A 210 8.05 6.75 -4.69
CA VAL A 210 7.98 5.94 -3.49
C VAL A 210 6.51 5.79 -3.08
N VAL A 211 6.08 4.56 -2.83
CA VAL A 211 4.71 4.25 -2.46
C VAL A 211 4.70 3.63 -1.07
N GLY A 212 4.10 4.32 -0.13
CA GLY A 212 3.89 3.86 1.25
C GLY A 212 2.46 4.09 1.68
N HIS A 213 2.04 3.46 2.77
CA HIS A 213 0.74 3.73 3.39
C HIS A 213 0.88 4.75 4.51
N HIS A 214 1.78 4.49 5.47
CA HIS A 214 2.03 5.46 6.55
C HIS A 214 2.79 6.68 6.03
N SER A 215 2.50 7.84 6.60
CA SER A 215 3.06 9.10 6.13
C SER A 215 4.57 9.23 6.40
N PRO A 216 5.36 9.73 5.44
CA PRO A 216 6.78 10.00 5.64
C PRO A 216 7.03 11.33 6.36
N SER A 217 6.00 12.10 6.70
CA SER A 217 6.16 13.44 7.25
C SER A 217 5.01 13.86 8.14
N PHE A 218 5.33 14.56 9.24
CA PHE A 218 4.35 15.23 10.09
C PHE A 218 3.60 16.38 9.39
N LEU A 219 4.09 16.85 8.26
CA LEU A 219 3.39 17.86 7.47
C LEU A 219 2.03 17.38 6.95
N SER A 220 1.83 16.07 6.87
CA SER A 220 0.55 15.45 6.49
C SER A 220 -0.45 15.36 7.64
N ALA A 221 -0.04 15.63 8.88
CA ALA A 221 -0.95 15.56 10.03
C ALA A 221 -2.07 16.60 9.90
N HIS A 222 -3.33 16.14 10.03
CA HIS A 222 -4.46 17.05 10.04
C HIS A 222 -4.38 17.99 11.25
N GLU A 223 -4.79 19.25 11.09
CA GLU A 223 -4.70 20.30 12.11
C GLU A 223 -5.26 19.86 13.47
N MET A 224 -6.38 19.12 13.47
CA MET A 224 -7.04 18.62 14.69
C MET A 224 -6.15 17.68 15.52
N TYR A 225 -5.19 16.99 14.89
CA TYR A 225 -4.37 15.94 15.53
C TYR A 225 -2.91 16.34 15.70
N LYS A 226 -2.50 17.55 15.29
CA LYS A 226 -1.09 17.99 15.32
C LYS A 226 -0.47 17.93 16.72
N ASP A 227 -1.26 18.19 17.76
CA ASP A 227 -0.76 18.26 19.14
C ASP A 227 -0.71 16.89 19.83
N ASP A 228 -1.30 15.84 19.22
CA ASP A 228 -1.22 14.48 19.75
C ASP A 228 0.06 13.78 19.28
N THR A 229 1.19 14.20 19.86
CA THR A 229 2.51 13.74 19.46
C THR A 229 2.71 12.22 19.64
N LEU A 230 2.05 11.61 20.64
CA LEU A 230 2.14 10.18 20.89
C LEU A 230 1.41 9.39 19.80
N MET A 231 0.16 9.73 19.51
CA MET A 231 -0.64 9.09 18.48
C MET A 231 -0.03 9.28 17.09
N ASN A 232 0.46 10.49 16.80
CA ASN A 232 1.09 10.80 15.52
C ASN A 232 2.31 9.91 15.23
N GLY A 233 3.02 9.42 16.24
CA GLY A 233 4.10 8.46 16.08
C GLY A 233 3.70 7.11 15.46
N ALA A 234 2.40 6.76 15.49
CA ALA A 234 1.87 5.57 14.82
C ALA A 234 1.53 5.80 13.34
N TYR A 235 1.33 7.05 12.92
CA TYR A 235 0.88 7.41 11.56
C TYR A 235 1.98 8.03 10.70
N HIS A 236 3.01 8.62 11.33
CA HIS A 236 4.04 9.39 10.65
C HIS A 236 5.45 8.99 11.09
N SER A 237 6.41 9.18 10.18
CA SER A 237 7.84 9.22 10.48
C SER A 237 8.45 10.48 9.89
N SER A 238 9.50 11.02 10.50
CA SER A 238 10.19 12.24 9.99
C SER A 238 11.24 11.85 8.95
N LEU A 239 10.82 11.71 7.69
CA LEU A 239 11.67 11.34 6.57
C LEU A 239 11.95 12.50 5.61
N GLU A 240 11.68 13.74 6.01
CA GLU A 240 11.83 14.94 5.19
C GLU A 240 13.27 15.09 4.67
N GLU A 241 14.28 14.93 5.53
CA GLU A 241 15.69 14.99 5.14
C GLU A 241 16.04 13.88 4.13
N PHE A 242 15.55 12.66 4.40
CA PHE A 242 15.74 11.55 3.47
C PHE A 242 15.22 11.86 2.06
N ILE A 243 14.05 12.50 1.97
CA ILE A 243 13.42 12.88 0.70
C ILE A 243 14.18 14.02 0.04
N MET A 244 14.52 15.06 0.79
CA MET A 244 15.19 16.25 0.26
C MET A 244 16.59 15.95 -0.27
N ASP A 245 17.32 15.02 0.34
CA ASP A 245 18.64 14.59 -0.11
C ASP A 245 18.62 13.75 -1.39
N ARG A 246 17.42 13.34 -1.87
CA ARG A 246 17.24 12.43 -3.01
C ARG A 246 16.36 13.05 -4.10
N PRO A 247 16.90 13.99 -4.89
CA PRO A 247 16.12 14.74 -5.89
C PRO A 247 15.52 13.85 -6.99
N GLN A 248 15.97 12.59 -7.12
CA GLN A 248 15.36 11.59 -8.00
C GLN A 248 13.98 11.11 -7.51
N ILE A 249 13.65 11.25 -6.22
CA ILE A 249 12.28 11.04 -5.71
C ILE A 249 11.41 12.17 -6.23
N LYS A 250 10.43 11.85 -7.07
CA LYS A 250 9.51 12.83 -7.69
C LYS A 250 8.14 12.83 -7.04
N LEU A 251 7.81 11.76 -6.34
CA LEU A 251 6.58 11.59 -5.58
C LEU A 251 6.86 10.62 -4.44
N TRP A 252 6.29 10.90 -3.27
CA TRP A 252 6.17 9.99 -2.16
C TRP A 252 4.74 10.05 -1.65
#